data_50daf3654132c1713123896842e97377
#
_entry.id   50daf3654132c1713123896842e97377
#
_cell.length_a   1.000
_cell.length_b   1.000
_cell.length_c   1.000
_cell.angle_alpha   90.00
_cell.angle_beta   90.00
_cell.angle_gamma   90.00
#
_symmetry.space_group_name_H-M   'P 1'
#
loop_
_entity.id
_entity.type
_entity.pdbx_description
1 polymer ?
#
loop_
_entity_poly.entity_id
_entity_poly.type
_entity_poly.pdbx_seq_one_letter_code
_entity_poly.pdbx_strand_id
1 'polypeptide(L)'
;TCSKTYPIAMIYLNLVAAMDLINMKETEKAKIYFMKAWEISKLDDLIEGIGEHHGLLQGLIEACMKKDYPEDYARIIDITYKFSAGWRRIHNPDTNEDVADNLTTTEFAIAMLANKGWTNKEIAEYLGITQRTVKQHLTCVFNKLNIENRKQLKNFMLR
;
A
#
# COMPACT_ATOMS: atom_id res chain seq x y z
N THR A 1 7.26 18.62 33.37
CA THR A 1 6.21 18.73 32.34
C THR A 1 6.11 17.40 31.64
N CYS A 2 5.10 16.61 32.03
CA CYS A 2 4.77 15.36 31.34
C CYS A 2 4.22 15.75 29.95
N SER A 3 4.99 15.56 28.88
CA SER A 3 4.49 15.75 27.52
C SER A 3 3.45 14.66 27.27
N LYS A 4 2.18 15.01 27.21
CA LYS A 4 1.13 14.09 26.82
C LYS A 4 1.39 13.65 25.38
N THR A 5 1.84 12.41 25.21
CA THR A 5 1.96 11.81 23.90
C THR A 5 0.57 11.34 23.47
N TYR A 6 0.12 11.79 22.29
CA TYR A 6 -1.15 11.34 21.72
C TYR A 6 -0.83 10.25 20.68
N PRO A 7 -0.95 8.95 21.02
CA PRO A 7 -0.49 7.86 20.15
C PRO A 7 -1.14 7.89 18.77
N ILE A 8 -2.44 8.11 18.68
CA ILE A 8 -3.16 8.16 17.41
C ILE A 8 -2.60 9.28 16.51
N ALA A 9 -2.41 10.49 17.05
CA ALA A 9 -1.85 11.60 16.28
C ALA A 9 -0.42 11.30 15.80
N MET A 10 0.40 10.66 16.65
CA MET A 10 1.76 10.26 16.28
C MET A 10 1.79 9.15 15.21
N ILE A 11 0.86 8.20 15.25
CA ILE A 11 0.69 7.18 14.21
C ILE A 11 0.43 7.89 12.87
N TYR A 12 -0.60 8.71 12.79
CA TYR A 12 -0.97 9.38 11.53
C TYR A 12 0.11 10.32 11.02
N LEU A 13 0.79 11.09 11.88
CA LEU A 13 1.91 11.95 11.47
C LEU A 13 3.04 11.14 10.83
N ASN A 14 3.39 9.99 11.41
CA ASN A 14 4.40 9.11 10.83
C ASN A 14 3.94 8.45 9.52
N LEU A 15 2.65 8.05 9.42
CA LEU A 15 2.10 7.51 8.17
C LEU A 15 2.12 8.56 7.05
N VAL A 16 1.70 9.80 7.32
CA VAL A 16 1.75 10.91 6.34
C VAL A 16 3.18 11.18 5.89
N ALA A 17 4.13 11.26 6.84
CA ALA A 17 5.54 11.42 6.50
C ALA A 17 6.06 10.27 5.61
N ALA A 18 5.65 9.03 5.89
CA ALA A 18 6.02 7.88 5.07
C ALA A 18 5.42 7.97 3.66
N MET A 19 4.15 8.40 3.51
CA MET A 19 3.49 8.61 2.23
C MET A 19 4.20 9.68 1.38
N ASP A 20 4.57 10.81 1.99
CA ASP A 20 5.29 11.87 1.30
C ASP A 20 6.67 11.40 0.83
N LEU A 21 7.41 10.73 1.69
CA LEU A 21 8.74 10.21 1.37
C LEU A 21 8.70 9.15 0.26
N ILE A 22 7.68 8.29 0.20
CA ILE A 22 7.51 7.34 -0.91
C ILE A 22 7.21 8.06 -2.22
N ASN A 23 6.42 9.12 -2.19
CA ASN A 23 6.18 9.94 -3.37
C ASN A 23 7.46 10.63 -3.89
N MET A 24 8.39 10.95 -2.98
CA MET A 24 9.71 11.48 -3.30
C MET A 24 10.74 10.41 -3.68
N LYS A 25 10.38 9.12 -3.70
CA LYS A 25 11.27 7.96 -3.87
C LYS A 25 12.33 7.80 -2.78
N GLU A 26 12.15 8.40 -1.63
CA GLU A 26 13.04 8.29 -0.45
C GLU A 26 12.67 7.03 0.36
N THR A 27 12.80 5.86 -0.26
CA THR A 27 12.26 4.58 0.21
C THR A 27 12.74 4.19 1.60
N GLU A 28 14.02 4.35 1.91
CA GLU A 28 14.58 3.96 3.22
C GLU A 28 14.07 4.86 4.35
N LYS A 29 13.94 6.15 4.09
CA LYS A 29 13.33 7.06 5.06
C LYS A 29 11.84 6.77 5.25
N ALA A 30 11.13 6.47 4.17
CA ALA A 30 9.72 6.08 4.23
C ALA A 30 9.51 4.84 5.11
N LYS A 31 10.33 3.80 4.94
CA LYS A 31 10.31 2.61 5.80
C LYS A 31 10.54 2.94 7.27
N ILE A 32 11.50 3.84 7.57
CA ILE A 32 11.78 4.26 8.95
C ILE A 32 10.54 4.93 9.58
N TYR A 33 9.88 5.84 8.89
CA TYR A 33 8.68 6.51 9.41
C TYR A 33 7.49 5.54 9.52
N PHE A 34 7.30 4.66 8.55
CA PHE A 34 6.29 3.61 8.63
C PHE A 34 6.52 2.71 9.86
N MET A 35 7.75 2.26 10.08
CA MET A 35 8.07 1.43 11.25
C MET A 35 7.89 2.17 12.58
N LYS A 36 8.13 3.49 12.65
CA LYS A 36 7.78 4.29 13.83
C LYS A 36 6.26 4.30 14.09
N ALA A 37 5.44 4.42 13.04
CA ALA A 37 4.00 4.31 13.19
C ALA A 37 3.60 2.93 13.71
N TRP A 38 4.17 1.87 13.12
CA TRP A 38 3.95 0.48 13.55
C TRP A 38 4.31 0.25 15.01
N GLU A 39 5.50 0.67 15.44
CA GLU A 39 5.97 0.52 16.82
C GLU A 39 5.02 1.16 17.85
N ILE A 40 4.36 2.25 17.51
CA ILE A 40 3.35 2.89 18.35
C ILE A 40 2.04 2.10 18.27
N SER A 41 1.60 1.74 17.06
CA SER A 41 0.32 1.07 16.82
C SER A 41 0.22 -0.27 17.52
N LYS A 42 1.28 -1.07 17.50
CA LYS A 42 1.28 -2.43 18.07
C LYS A 42 1.10 -2.49 19.58
N LEU A 43 1.40 -1.40 20.30
CA LEU A 43 1.30 -1.39 21.78
C LEU A 43 -0.14 -1.49 22.27
N ASP A 44 -1.06 -0.82 21.56
CA ASP A 44 -2.47 -0.74 21.92
C ASP A 44 -3.39 -1.30 20.81
N ASP A 45 -2.82 -2.09 19.90
CA ASP A 45 -3.50 -2.71 18.74
C ASP A 45 -4.21 -1.71 17.81
N LEU A 46 -3.65 -0.50 17.65
CA LEU A 46 -4.21 0.58 16.83
C LEU A 46 -3.81 0.44 15.36
N ILE A 47 -4.15 -0.69 14.73
CA ILE A 47 -3.68 -1.05 13.39
C ILE A 47 -4.63 -0.64 12.25
N GLU A 48 -5.84 -0.21 12.55
CA GLU A 48 -6.88 0.15 11.57
C GLU A 48 -6.36 1.23 10.61
N GLY A 49 -5.76 2.30 11.14
CA GLY A 49 -5.25 3.40 10.33
C GLY A 49 -4.18 2.99 9.31
N ILE A 50 -3.43 1.92 9.59
CA ILE A 50 -2.46 1.36 8.63
C ILE A 50 -3.20 0.66 7.49
N GLY A 51 -4.19 -0.20 7.81
CA GLY A 51 -4.96 -0.95 6.83
C GLY A 51 -5.82 -0.06 5.92
N GLU A 52 -6.46 0.96 6.49
CA GLU A 52 -7.28 1.93 5.76
C GLU A 52 -6.48 2.74 4.73
N HIS A 53 -5.20 2.98 4.99
CA HIS A 53 -4.33 3.78 4.12
C HIS A 53 -3.41 2.95 3.21
N HIS A 54 -3.68 1.65 3.05
CA HIS A 54 -2.88 0.75 2.23
C HIS A 54 -2.54 1.33 0.84
N GLY A 55 -3.53 1.85 0.13
CA GLY A 55 -3.34 2.43 -1.21
C GLY A 55 -2.38 3.64 -1.21
N LEU A 56 -2.45 4.49 -0.20
CA LEU A 56 -1.58 5.66 -0.06
C LEU A 56 -0.17 5.29 0.39
N LEU A 57 -0.02 4.20 1.13
CA LEU A 57 1.27 3.66 1.59
C LEU A 57 2.06 2.92 0.50
N GLN A 58 1.45 2.65 -0.66
CA GLN A 58 2.11 2.23 -1.90
C GLN A 58 3.13 1.09 -1.72
N GLY A 59 2.73 0.02 -1.06
CA GLY A 59 3.57 -1.16 -0.84
C GLY A 59 4.50 -1.10 0.38
N LEU A 60 4.45 -0.05 1.23
CA LEU A 60 5.20 -0.02 2.48
C LEU A 60 4.81 -1.15 3.43
N ILE A 61 3.53 -1.51 3.48
CA ILE A 61 3.03 -2.62 4.30
C ILE A 61 3.68 -3.93 3.84
N GLU A 62 3.69 -4.19 2.52
CA GLU A 62 4.33 -5.36 1.93
C GLU A 62 5.83 -5.39 2.18
N ALA A 63 6.50 -4.25 1.97
CA ALA A 63 7.95 -4.14 2.09
C ALA A 63 8.46 -4.30 3.52
N CYS A 64 7.70 -3.79 4.51
CA CYS A 64 8.15 -3.75 5.91
C CYS A 64 7.61 -4.90 6.76
N MET A 65 6.42 -5.44 6.44
CA MET A 65 5.73 -6.34 7.36
C MET A 65 5.59 -7.77 6.87
N LYS A 66 5.46 -7.98 5.57
CA LYS A 66 5.13 -9.30 5.01
C LYS A 66 6.08 -10.41 5.44
N LYS A 67 7.37 -10.11 5.57
CA LYS A 67 8.40 -11.08 5.93
C LYS A 67 8.58 -11.20 7.46
N ASP A 68 8.65 -10.06 8.13
CA ASP A 68 9.11 -10.00 9.53
C ASP A 68 7.95 -10.01 10.54
N TYR A 69 6.72 -9.67 10.08
CA TYR A 69 5.49 -9.62 10.88
C TYR A 69 4.31 -10.27 10.14
N PRO A 70 4.39 -11.57 9.75
CA PRO A 70 3.40 -12.18 8.85
C PRO A 70 1.98 -12.24 9.43
N GLU A 71 1.82 -12.41 10.74
CA GLU A 71 0.51 -12.46 11.40
C GLU A 71 -0.16 -11.09 11.41
N ASP A 72 0.58 -10.05 11.81
CA ASP A 72 0.08 -8.67 11.81
C ASP A 72 -0.16 -8.17 10.39
N TYR A 73 0.70 -8.55 9.44
CA TYR A 73 0.48 -8.29 8.02
C TYR A 73 -0.87 -8.85 7.57
N ALA A 74 -1.19 -10.11 7.90
CA ALA A 74 -2.46 -10.72 7.52
C ALA A 74 -3.66 -9.98 8.12
N ARG A 75 -3.57 -9.53 9.39
CA ARG A 75 -4.61 -8.74 10.05
C ARG A 75 -4.82 -7.38 9.39
N ILE A 76 -3.74 -6.66 9.07
CA ILE A 76 -3.79 -5.36 8.39
C ILE A 76 -4.39 -5.52 6.99
N ILE A 77 -4.04 -6.57 6.26
CA ILE A 77 -4.60 -6.85 4.94
C ILE A 77 -6.12 -7.17 5.02
N ASP A 78 -6.57 -7.88 6.05
CA ASP A 78 -8.00 -8.10 6.29
C ASP A 78 -8.76 -6.78 6.52
N ILE A 79 -8.18 -5.84 7.28
CA ILE A 79 -8.72 -4.49 7.46
C ILE A 79 -8.79 -3.76 6.11
N THR A 80 -7.72 -3.82 5.30
CA THR A 80 -7.69 -3.22 3.96
C THR A 80 -8.86 -3.69 3.09
N TYR A 81 -9.12 -5.01 3.06
CA TYR A 81 -10.23 -5.56 2.29
C TYR A 81 -11.60 -5.11 2.81
N LYS A 82 -11.80 -5.12 4.13
CA LYS A 82 -13.06 -4.66 4.76
C LYS A 82 -13.33 -3.19 4.48
N PHE A 83 -12.31 -2.35 4.62
CA PHE A 83 -12.39 -0.92 4.33
C PHE A 83 -12.68 -0.67 2.84
N SER A 84 -11.94 -1.31 1.95
CA SER A 84 -12.16 -1.18 0.50
C SER A 84 -13.58 -1.56 0.09
N ALA A 85 -14.13 -2.65 0.63
CA ALA A 85 -15.48 -3.09 0.33
C ALA A 85 -16.54 -2.06 0.77
N GLY A 86 -16.34 -1.44 1.94
CA GLY A 86 -17.21 -0.37 2.44
C GLY A 86 -17.16 0.89 1.58
N TRP A 87 -15.95 1.32 1.25
CA TRP A 87 -15.73 2.56 0.47
C TRP A 87 -16.28 2.46 -0.95
N ARG A 88 -16.13 1.32 -1.61
CA ARG A 88 -16.68 1.07 -2.95
C ARG A 88 -18.20 1.20 -3.00
N ARG A 89 -18.91 0.71 -1.98
CA ARG A 89 -20.37 0.85 -1.88
C ARG A 89 -20.84 2.29 -1.72
N ILE A 90 -19.99 3.17 -1.15
CA ILE A 90 -20.35 4.57 -0.88
C ILE A 90 -19.99 5.49 -2.06
N HIS A 91 -18.86 5.26 -2.74
CA HIS A 91 -18.29 6.22 -3.68
C HIS A 91 -18.45 5.89 -5.16
N ASN A 92 -18.90 4.69 -5.53
CA ASN A 92 -19.05 4.35 -6.95
C ASN A 92 -20.35 3.62 -7.29
N PRO A 93 -21.53 4.24 -7.07
CA PRO A 93 -22.79 3.64 -7.50
C PRO A 93 -22.98 3.63 -9.04
N ASP A 94 -22.21 4.46 -9.79
CA ASP A 94 -22.51 4.72 -11.19
C ASP A 94 -21.61 4.03 -12.21
N THR A 95 -20.48 3.42 -11.80
CA THR A 95 -19.51 2.94 -12.81
C THR A 95 -19.54 1.45 -13.06
N ASN A 96 -20.12 0.61 -12.23
CA ASN A 96 -20.07 -0.87 -12.35
C ASN A 96 -18.69 -1.45 -12.74
N GLU A 97 -17.62 -0.63 -12.70
CA GLU A 97 -16.25 -1.03 -13.01
C GLU A 97 -15.47 -1.28 -11.71
N ASP A 98 -15.57 -2.50 -11.21
CA ASP A 98 -14.86 -2.99 -10.02
C ASP A 98 -13.38 -3.29 -10.32
N VAL A 99 -12.62 -2.28 -10.70
CA VAL A 99 -11.25 -2.46 -11.16
C VAL A 99 -10.30 -2.88 -10.05
N ALA A 100 -10.49 -2.37 -8.83
CA ALA A 100 -9.63 -2.71 -7.69
C ALA A 100 -10.01 -4.05 -7.05
N ASP A 101 -11.18 -4.59 -7.33
CA ASP A 101 -11.70 -5.80 -6.69
C ASP A 101 -10.98 -7.07 -7.11
N ASN A 102 -10.40 -7.08 -8.29
CA ASN A 102 -9.74 -8.25 -8.86
C ASN A 102 -8.25 -8.34 -8.53
N LEU A 103 -7.65 -7.28 -7.99
CA LEU A 103 -6.23 -7.27 -7.64
C LEU A 103 -6.01 -7.65 -6.18
N THR A 104 -5.01 -8.49 -5.93
CA THR A 104 -4.50 -8.66 -4.57
C THR A 104 -3.81 -7.36 -4.12
N THR A 105 -3.65 -7.17 -2.81
CA THR A 105 -2.95 -5.98 -2.27
C THR A 105 -1.54 -5.83 -2.82
N THR A 106 -0.80 -6.92 -2.98
CA THR A 106 0.54 -6.92 -3.60
C THR A 106 0.49 -6.53 -5.08
N GLU A 107 -0.48 -7.06 -5.86
CA GLU A 107 -0.67 -6.67 -7.25
C GLU A 107 -1.05 -5.19 -7.37
N PHE A 108 -1.93 -4.72 -6.50
CA PHE A 108 -2.31 -3.32 -6.45
C PHE A 108 -1.12 -2.41 -6.12
N ALA A 109 -0.31 -2.74 -5.10
CA ALA A 109 0.90 -2.00 -4.76
C ALA A 109 1.89 -1.92 -5.93
N ILE A 110 2.15 -3.05 -6.59
CA ILE A 110 3.03 -3.10 -7.76
C ILE A 110 2.46 -2.27 -8.93
N ALA A 111 1.15 -2.34 -9.18
CA ALA A 111 0.49 -1.55 -10.22
C ALA A 111 0.57 -0.04 -9.94
N MET A 112 0.36 0.39 -8.69
CA MET A 112 0.50 1.77 -8.25
C MET A 112 1.92 2.31 -8.48
N LEU A 113 2.94 1.59 -8.03
CA LEU A 113 4.35 1.96 -8.24
C LEU A 113 4.69 2.02 -9.74
N ALA A 114 4.19 1.02 -10.49
CA ALA A 114 4.33 0.99 -11.92
C ALA A 114 3.67 2.20 -12.59
N ASN A 115 2.46 2.59 -12.21
CA ASN A 115 1.77 3.76 -12.72
C ASN A 115 2.54 5.06 -12.45
N LYS A 116 3.22 5.16 -11.31
CA LYS A 116 4.10 6.29 -10.94
C LYS A 116 5.46 6.29 -11.65
N GLY A 117 5.68 5.40 -12.61
CA GLY A 117 6.88 5.38 -13.44
C GLY A 117 8.08 4.66 -12.83
N TRP A 118 7.88 3.88 -11.75
CA TRP A 118 8.96 3.07 -11.19
C TRP A 118 9.32 1.92 -12.14
N THR A 119 10.59 1.67 -12.34
CA THR A 119 11.06 0.52 -13.12
C THR A 119 10.83 -0.79 -12.35
N ASN A 120 10.80 -1.92 -13.06
CA ASN A 120 10.70 -3.23 -12.41
C ASN A 120 11.86 -3.50 -11.44
N LYS A 121 13.02 -2.91 -11.70
CA LYS A 121 14.19 -2.99 -10.81
C LYS A 121 13.95 -2.24 -9.51
N GLU A 122 13.52 -0.98 -9.59
CA GLU A 122 13.20 -0.16 -8.42
C GLU A 122 12.10 -0.81 -7.56
N ILE A 123 11.03 -1.32 -8.19
CA ILE A 123 9.95 -2.03 -7.49
C ILE A 123 10.48 -3.29 -6.80
N ALA A 124 11.31 -4.05 -7.48
CA ALA A 124 11.89 -5.28 -6.94
C ALA A 124 12.78 -5.02 -5.71
N GLU A 125 13.66 -4.03 -5.80
CA GLU A 125 14.54 -3.60 -4.70
C GLU A 125 13.71 -3.09 -3.51
N TYR A 126 12.70 -2.27 -3.76
CA TYR A 126 11.84 -1.70 -2.73
C TYR A 126 11.02 -2.75 -1.98
N LEU A 127 10.39 -3.69 -2.70
CA LEU A 127 9.56 -4.75 -2.11
C LEU A 127 10.37 -5.98 -1.63
N GLY A 128 11.67 -6.03 -1.87
CA GLY A 128 12.52 -7.17 -1.51
C GLY A 128 12.22 -8.45 -2.29
N ILE A 129 11.79 -8.32 -3.55
CA ILE A 129 11.47 -9.44 -4.46
C ILE A 129 12.32 -9.38 -5.73
N THR A 130 12.23 -10.41 -6.60
CA THR A 130 12.98 -10.40 -7.87
C THR A 130 12.27 -9.58 -8.95
N GLN A 131 13.03 -9.03 -9.91
CA GLN A 131 12.43 -8.37 -11.09
C GLN A 131 11.53 -9.31 -11.89
N ARG A 132 11.84 -10.61 -11.90
CA ARG A 132 11.01 -11.65 -12.52
C ARG A 132 9.65 -11.72 -11.83
N THR A 133 9.63 -11.69 -10.51
CA THR A 133 8.39 -11.70 -9.72
C THR A 133 7.55 -10.45 -10.00
N VAL A 134 8.19 -9.27 -10.05
CA VAL A 134 7.49 -8.01 -10.43
C VAL A 134 6.85 -8.14 -11.82
N LYS A 135 7.59 -8.67 -12.81
CA LYS A 135 7.07 -8.88 -14.16
C LYS A 135 5.89 -9.84 -14.17
N GLN A 136 5.95 -10.92 -13.39
CA GLN A 136 4.84 -11.89 -13.28
C GLN A 136 3.59 -11.21 -12.70
N HIS A 137 3.72 -10.45 -11.61
CA HIS A 137 2.59 -9.69 -11.04
C HIS A 137 2.01 -8.70 -12.04
N LEU A 138 2.85 -7.93 -12.74
CA LEU A 138 2.36 -6.99 -13.77
C LEU A 138 1.61 -7.70 -14.90
N THR A 139 2.08 -8.88 -15.33
CA THR A 139 1.36 -9.69 -16.31
C THR A 139 -0.02 -10.11 -15.78
N CYS A 140 -0.10 -10.56 -14.52
CA CYS A 140 -1.38 -10.88 -13.89
C CYS A 140 -2.30 -9.66 -13.80
N VAL A 141 -1.75 -8.51 -13.40
CA VAL A 141 -2.50 -7.23 -13.35
C VAL A 141 -3.06 -6.87 -14.72
N PHE A 142 -2.24 -6.92 -15.77
CA PHE A 142 -2.67 -6.56 -17.12
C PHE A 142 -3.79 -7.47 -17.61
N ASN A 143 -3.68 -8.78 -17.34
CA ASN A 143 -4.74 -9.75 -17.68
C ASN A 143 -6.03 -9.47 -16.90
N LYS A 144 -5.93 -9.20 -15.58
CA LYS A 144 -7.08 -8.94 -14.72
C LYS A 144 -7.80 -7.63 -15.07
N LEU A 145 -7.05 -6.59 -15.46
CA LEU A 145 -7.58 -5.30 -15.86
C LEU A 145 -7.91 -5.22 -17.36
N ASN A 146 -7.67 -6.31 -18.12
CA ASN A 146 -7.85 -6.35 -19.57
C ASN A 146 -7.14 -5.21 -20.29
N ILE A 147 -5.87 -4.96 -19.94
CA ILE A 147 -5.01 -3.94 -20.53
C ILE A 147 -3.78 -4.55 -21.19
N GLU A 148 -3.29 -3.93 -22.25
CA GLU A 148 -2.18 -4.46 -23.05
C GLU A 148 -0.81 -3.93 -22.59
N ASN A 149 -0.79 -2.79 -21.93
CA ASN A 149 0.46 -2.14 -21.58
C ASN A 149 0.37 -1.27 -20.32
N ARG A 150 1.54 -0.98 -19.78
CA ARG A 150 1.71 -0.22 -18.54
C ARG A 150 1.12 1.20 -18.58
N LYS A 151 1.06 1.84 -19.75
CA LYS A 151 0.53 3.21 -19.87
C LYS A 151 -0.96 3.28 -19.57
N GLN A 152 -1.68 2.18 -19.75
CA GLN A 152 -3.11 2.09 -19.50
C GLN A 152 -3.43 1.99 -18.00
N LEU A 153 -2.45 1.67 -17.13
CA LEU A 153 -2.64 1.66 -15.68
C LEU A 153 -3.18 2.98 -15.13
N LYS A 154 -2.84 4.11 -15.77
CA LYS A 154 -3.33 5.44 -15.35
C LYS A 154 -4.85 5.58 -15.31
N ASN A 155 -5.58 4.73 -16.04
CA ASN A 155 -7.04 4.76 -16.09
C ASN A 155 -7.66 4.05 -14.86
N PHE A 156 -6.87 3.28 -14.14
CA PHE A 156 -7.31 2.38 -13.07
C PHE A 156 -6.67 2.67 -11.72
N MET A 157 -5.65 3.51 -11.66
CA MET A 157 -4.93 3.86 -10.44
C MET A 157 -5.24 5.29 -10.02
N LEU A 158 -5.32 5.52 -8.72
CA LEU A 158 -5.47 6.86 -8.14
C LEU A 158 -4.33 7.77 -8.64
N ARG A 159 -4.65 9.00 -8.98
CA ARG A 159 -3.70 10.03 -9.40
C ARG A 159 -2.95 10.61 -8.23
#